data_54e051d1b20050cf5afb8b128ae1c493
#
_entry.id   54e051d1b20050cf5afb8b128ae1c493
#
_cell.length_a   1.000
_cell.length_b   1.000
_cell.length_c   1.000
_cell.angle_alpha   90.00
_cell.angle_beta   90.00
_cell.angle_gamma   90.00
#
_symmetry.space_group_name_H-M   'P 1'
#
loop_
_entity.id
_entity.type
_entity.pdbx_description
1 polymer ?
#
loop_
_entity_poly.entity_id
_entity_poly.type
_entity_poly.pdbx_seq_one_letter_code
_entity_poly.pdbx_strand_id
1 'polypeptide(L)'
;PALGLVAFLAAGVVLVMLALGQLEVPAIATLTGSRPATAAELQVMTPMLVELGGRGVDVDALFVRRRQGPSTPVAVAIAHRAVVVTPGLVDATYRGGVTAAESAAAVAHAVGRRRAIRPRLELAVLAATTPWRLVVATFRGVGRAFAWLPFMRLAWTLRGVVGVICIVQSVAEGRAAPGILGGVVIGLTYLVPAASRRIEARSEAEADQLVVSLGLGSVLAGLLRRHGHPMTLERLQLLETAPVESVQQPRPRLHLVHG
;
A
#
# COMPACT_ATOMS: atom_id res chain seq x y z
N PRO A 1 -5.64 30.46 21.12
CA PRO A 1 -6.55 30.10 20.00
C PRO A 1 -5.90 30.35 18.64
N ALA A 2 -5.18 31.47 18.44
CA ALA A 2 -4.57 31.84 17.15
C ALA A 2 -3.59 30.79 16.60
N LEU A 3 -2.71 30.23 17.43
CA LEU A 3 -1.76 29.18 17.03
C LEU A 3 -2.44 27.90 16.50
N GLY A 4 -3.56 27.50 17.13
CA GLY A 4 -4.33 26.35 16.67
C GLY A 4 -4.98 26.58 15.30
N LEU A 5 -5.50 27.77 15.04
CA LEU A 5 -6.07 28.14 13.76
C LEU A 5 -5.00 28.15 12.66
N VAL A 6 -3.84 28.77 12.93
CA VAL A 6 -2.71 28.81 11.99
C VAL A 6 -2.23 27.40 11.65
N ALA A 7 -2.06 26.52 12.67
CA ALA A 7 -1.67 25.12 12.44
C ALA A 7 -2.71 24.36 11.61
N PHE A 8 -4.00 24.57 11.86
CA PHE A 8 -5.08 23.94 11.09
C PHE A 8 -5.10 24.41 9.64
N LEU A 9 -4.94 25.71 9.39
CA LEU A 9 -4.88 26.26 8.03
C LEU A 9 -3.63 25.77 7.29
N ALA A 10 -2.45 25.73 7.96
CA ALA A 10 -1.23 25.20 7.38
C ALA A 10 -1.38 23.72 7.01
N ALA A 11 -1.98 22.90 7.87
CA ALA A 11 -2.27 21.49 7.56
C ALA A 11 -3.22 21.37 6.36
N GLY A 12 -4.24 22.21 6.27
CA GLY A 12 -5.16 22.27 5.13
C GLY A 12 -4.42 22.58 3.81
N VAL A 13 -3.56 23.58 3.81
CA VAL A 13 -2.74 23.95 2.64
C VAL A 13 -1.84 22.77 2.22
N VAL A 14 -1.16 22.12 3.16
CA VAL A 14 -0.31 20.94 2.88
C VAL A 14 -1.14 19.81 2.26
N LEU A 15 -2.33 19.54 2.78
CA LEU A 15 -3.22 18.51 2.21
C LEU A 15 -3.66 18.85 0.78
N VAL A 16 -3.97 20.12 0.50
CA VAL A 16 -4.31 20.58 -0.85
C VAL A 16 -3.11 20.43 -1.78
N MET A 17 -1.92 20.84 -1.37
CA MET A 17 -0.70 20.70 -2.17
C MET A 17 -0.36 19.23 -2.45
N LEU A 18 -0.58 18.34 -1.48
CA LEU A 18 -0.46 16.89 -1.68
C LEU A 18 -1.49 16.35 -2.67
N ALA A 19 -2.73 16.82 -2.58
CA ALA A 19 -3.79 16.42 -3.51
C ALA A 19 -3.53 16.90 -4.95
N LEU A 20 -2.83 18.05 -5.10
CA LEU A 20 -2.39 18.60 -6.39
C LEU A 20 -1.07 17.95 -6.89
N GLY A 21 -0.43 17.06 -6.12
CA GLY A 21 0.81 16.38 -6.50
C GLY A 21 2.09 17.22 -6.35
N GLN A 22 2.02 18.45 -5.86
CA GLN A 22 3.19 19.34 -5.78
C GLN A 22 4.22 18.93 -4.71
N LEU A 23 3.80 18.19 -3.68
CA LEU A 23 4.66 17.70 -2.60
C LEU A 23 4.87 16.18 -2.66
N GLU A 24 4.72 15.56 -3.84
CA GLU A 24 4.70 14.11 -4.00
C GLU A 24 6.02 13.46 -3.53
N VAL A 25 7.15 13.96 -4.02
CA VAL A 25 8.48 13.41 -3.68
C VAL A 25 8.83 13.53 -2.21
N PRO A 26 8.78 14.71 -1.57
CA PRO A 26 9.08 14.82 -0.14
C PRO A 26 8.05 14.08 0.75
N ALA A 27 6.79 14.03 0.33
CA ALA A 27 5.77 13.29 1.05
C ALA A 27 6.02 11.78 0.99
N ILE A 28 6.37 11.22 -0.17
CA ILE A 28 6.74 9.81 -0.30
C ILE A 28 7.92 9.51 0.63
N ALA A 29 8.99 10.32 0.57
CA ALA A 29 10.18 10.09 1.37
C ALA A 29 9.88 10.08 2.88
N THR A 30 9.07 11.03 3.35
CA THR A 30 8.74 11.16 4.79
C THR A 30 7.70 10.13 5.26
N LEU A 31 6.60 9.97 4.52
CA LEU A 31 5.48 9.09 4.92
C LEU A 31 5.82 7.61 4.81
N THR A 32 6.70 7.24 3.87
CA THR A 32 7.09 5.84 3.66
C THR A 32 8.45 5.48 4.24
N GLY A 33 9.19 6.47 4.74
CA GLY A 33 10.57 6.27 5.21
C GLY A 33 11.50 5.77 4.09
N SER A 34 11.28 6.25 2.87
CA SER A 34 12.08 5.91 1.69
C SER A 34 13.02 7.06 1.29
N ARG A 35 13.89 6.80 0.34
CA ARG A 35 14.74 7.78 -0.34
C ARG A 35 14.71 7.55 -1.84
N PRO A 36 15.01 8.54 -2.66
CA PRO A 36 15.22 8.32 -4.08
C PRO A 36 16.31 7.26 -4.30
N ALA A 37 16.15 6.44 -5.33
CA ALA A 37 17.16 5.46 -5.72
C ALA A 37 18.45 6.16 -6.14
N THR A 38 19.59 5.61 -5.76
CA THR A 38 20.91 6.08 -6.22
C THR A 38 21.13 5.70 -7.68
N ALA A 39 22.11 6.33 -8.34
CA ALA A 39 22.47 6.01 -9.73
C ALA A 39 22.83 4.52 -9.89
N ALA A 40 23.55 3.93 -8.93
CA ALA A 40 23.90 2.51 -8.95
C ALA A 40 22.65 1.60 -8.83
N GLU A 41 21.71 1.93 -7.93
CA GLU A 41 20.46 1.20 -7.78
C GLU A 41 19.57 1.31 -9.03
N LEU A 42 19.52 2.51 -9.64
CA LEU A 42 18.82 2.70 -10.91
C LEU A 42 19.43 1.86 -12.02
N GLN A 43 20.75 1.79 -12.10
CA GLN A 43 21.45 0.96 -13.09
C GLN A 43 21.09 -0.52 -12.93
N VAL A 44 21.06 -1.04 -11.71
CA VAL A 44 20.64 -2.42 -11.39
C VAL A 44 19.18 -2.67 -11.80
N MET A 45 18.31 -1.68 -11.61
CA MET A 45 16.88 -1.81 -11.89
C MET A 45 16.49 -1.39 -13.32
N THR A 46 17.44 -0.89 -14.13
CA THR A 46 17.18 -0.48 -15.52
C THR A 46 16.57 -1.59 -16.38
N PRO A 47 17.03 -2.87 -16.35
CA PRO A 47 16.41 -3.92 -17.14
C PRO A 47 14.93 -4.15 -16.80
N MET A 48 14.56 -4.03 -15.52
CA MET A 48 13.18 -4.09 -15.06
C MET A 48 12.35 -2.92 -15.60
N LEU A 49 12.91 -1.69 -15.56
CA LEU A 49 12.22 -0.50 -16.06
C LEU A 49 11.97 -0.57 -17.56
N VAL A 50 12.95 -1.09 -18.33
CA VAL A 50 12.82 -1.33 -19.78
C VAL A 50 11.72 -2.36 -20.05
N GLU A 51 11.69 -3.45 -19.30
CA GLU A 51 10.67 -4.51 -19.41
C GLU A 51 9.25 -3.95 -19.16
N LEU A 52 9.09 -3.11 -18.12
CA LEU A 52 7.82 -2.46 -17.80
C LEU A 52 7.40 -1.45 -18.87
N GLY A 53 8.34 -0.59 -19.29
CA GLY A 53 8.08 0.40 -20.34
C GLY A 53 7.68 -0.25 -21.66
N GLY A 54 8.31 -1.36 -22.04
CA GLY A 54 7.93 -2.18 -23.21
C GLY A 54 6.50 -2.74 -23.13
N ARG A 55 5.94 -2.86 -21.94
CA ARG A 55 4.57 -3.30 -21.67
C ARG A 55 3.58 -2.16 -21.37
N GLY A 56 3.99 -0.91 -21.54
CA GLY A 56 3.15 0.26 -21.33
C GLY A 56 2.92 0.63 -19.86
N VAL A 57 3.82 0.21 -18.99
CA VAL A 57 3.81 0.63 -17.58
C VAL A 57 4.97 1.59 -17.33
N ASP A 58 4.66 2.88 -17.25
CA ASP A 58 5.65 3.92 -16.99
C ASP A 58 5.87 4.11 -15.49
N VAL A 59 7.14 4.17 -15.09
CA VAL A 59 7.59 4.46 -13.73
C VAL A 59 8.51 5.67 -13.81
N ASP A 60 8.04 6.83 -13.35
CA ASP A 60 8.80 8.09 -13.44
C ASP A 60 9.82 8.23 -12.30
N ALA A 61 9.52 7.65 -11.13
CA ALA A 61 10.37 7.77 -9.96
C ALA A 61 10.49 6.45 -9.19
N LEU A 62 11.72 6.05 -8.91
CA LEU A 62 12.04 4.89 -8.10
C LEU A 62 12.58 5.33 -6.74
N PHE A 63 11.98 4.82 -5.68
CA PHE A 63 12.40 5.04 -4.30
C PHE A 63 12.83 3.72 -3.66
N VAL A 64 13.80 3.79 -2.77
CA VAL A 64 14.27 2.65 -1.99
C VAL A 64 13.96 2.89 -0.51
N ARG A 65 13.37 1.91 0.16
CA ARG A 65 13.03 2.01 1.57
C ARG A 65 14.30 2.10 2.42
N ARG A 66 14.34 3.02 3.40
CA ARG A 66 15.53 3.22 4.25
C ARG A 66 15.70 2.10 5.29
N ARG A 67 14.61 1.55 5.82
CA ARG A 67 14.68 0.46 6.80
C ARG A 67 14.70 -0.87 6.06
N GLN A 68 15.64 -1.72 6.43
CA GLN A 68 15.62 -3.12 6.06
C GLN A 68 14.33 -3.73 6.65
N GLY A 69 13.33 -3.90 5.80
CA GLY A 69 12.21 -4.78 6.07
C GLY A 69 12.65 -6.23 5.95
N PRO A 70 11.74 -7.19 6.14
CA PRO A 70 12.04 -8.59 5.88
C PRO A 70 12.68 -8.71 4.49
N SER A 71 13.62 -9.64 4.34
CA SER A 71 14.42 -9.90 3.13
C SER A 71 13.60 -10.27 1.89
N THR A 72 12.28 -10.20 2.01
CA THR A 72 11.32 -10.48 0.94
C THR A 72 11.36 -9.38 -0.11
N PRO A 73 11.57 -9.71 -1.38
CA PRO A 73 11.53 -8.75 -2.47
C PRO A 73 10.11 -8.23 -2.63
N VAL A 74 9.87 -7.00 -2.21
CA VAL A 74 8.55 -6.36 -2.26
C VAL A 74 8.66 -5.00 -2.95
N ALA A 75 7.70 -4.73 -3.82
CA ALA A 75 7.47 -3.41 -4.38
C ALA A 75 6.13 -2.84 -3.89
N VAL A 76 6.06 -1.54 -3.68
CA VAL A 76 4.83 -0.82 -3.34
C VAL A 76 4.74 0.38 -4.26
N ALA A 77 3.70 0.47 -5.06
CA ALA A 77 3.45 1.68 -5.86
C ALA A 77 2.79 2.74 -4.99
N ILE A 78 3.29 3.96 -5.08
CA ILE A 78 2.82 5.11 -4.29
C ILE A 78 2.77 6.31 -5.22
N ALA A 79 1.70 7.10 -5.10
CA ALA A 79 1.49 8.28 -5.93
C ALA A 79 1.33 7.99 -7.44
N HIS A 80 1.41 8.97 -8.33
CA HIS A 80 0.92 8.77 -9.70
C HIS A 80 1.79 7.84 -10.55
N ARG A 81 3.13 7.89 -10.41
CA ARG A 81 4.10 7.10 -11.18
C ARG A 81 5.36 6.78 -10.38
N ALA A 82 5.24 6.80 -9.05
CA ALA A 82 6.34 6.47 -8.16
C ALA A 82 6.20 5.07 -7.59
N VAL A 83 7.30 4.34 -7.55
CA VAL A 83 7.38 3.01 -6.96
C VAL A 83 8.43 3.00 -5.87
N VAL A 84 8.08 2.46 -4.72
CA VAL A 84 9.00 2.19 -3.62
C VAL A 84 9.34 0.72 -3.64
N VAL A 85 10.61 0.39 -3.75
CA VAL A 85 11.13 -0.97 -3.66
C VAL A 85 11.83 -1.20 -2.34
N THR A 86 11.85 -2.44 -1.89
CA THR A 86 12.67 -2.82 -0.73
C THR A 86 14.13 -2.96 -1.13
N PRO A 87 15.10 -2.68 -0.23
CA PRO A 87 16.51 -2.99 -0.48
C PRO A 87 16.72 -4.45 -0.86
N GLY A 88 15.91 -5.37 -0.29
CA GLY A 88 15.97 -6.78 -0.61
C GLY A 88 15.66 -7.10 -2.07
N LEU A 89 14.76 -6.36 -2.73
CA LEU A 89 14.48 -6.54 -4.15
C LEU A 89 15.68 -6.08 -5.01
N VAL A 90 16.25 -4.91 -4.69
CA VAL A 90 17.44 -4.38 -5.40
C VAL A 90 18.62 -5.34 -5.27
N ASP A 91 18.88 -5.81 -4.06
CA ASP A 91 19.97 -6.72 -3.74
C ASP A 91 19.78 -8.10 -4.39
N ALA A 92 18.57 -8.65 -4.38
CA ALA A 92 18.25 -9.91 -5.05
C ALA A 92 18.40 -9.80 -6.57
N THR A 93 18.00 -8.65 -7.17
CA THR A 93 18.20 -8.38 -8.61
C THR A 93 19.68 -8.24 -8.93
N TYR A 94 20.45 -7.53 -8.11
CA TYR A 94 21.90 -7.38 -8.29
C TYR A 94 22.64 -8.70 -8.25
N ARG A 95 22.28 -9.59 -7.32
CA ARG A 95 22.89 -10.93 -7.19
C ARG A 95 22.35 -11.95 -8.21
N GLY A 96 21.44 -11.58 -9.06
CA GLY A 96 20.81 -12.51 -10.03
C GLY A 96 19.84 -13.51 -9.41
N GLY A 97 19.45 -13.32 -8.14
CA GLY A 97 18.45 -14.15 -7.45
C GLY A 97 17.01 -13.85 -7.88
N VAL A 98 16.79 -12.66 -8.47
CA VAL A 98 15.51 -12.25 -9.07
C VAL A 98 15.81 -11.70 -10.46
N THR A 99 15.10 -12.19 -11.47
CA THR A 99 15.26 -11.74 -12.86
C THR A 99 14.61 -10.37 -13.09
N ALA A 100 14.95 -9.71 -14.19
CA ALA A 100 14.31 -8.45 -14.60
C ALA A 100 12.79 -8.63 -14.77
N ALA A 101 12.34 -9.73 -15.38
CA ALA A 101 10.93 -10.04 -15.56
C ALA A 101 10.20 -10.26 -14.23
N GLU A 102 10.84 -10.90 -13.25
CA GLU A 102 10.28 -11.10 -11.91
C GLU A 102 10.18 -9.80 -11.13
N SER A 103 11.22 -8.96 -11.22
CA SER A 103 11.19 -7.61 -10.64
C SER A 103 10.10 -6.77 -11.30
N ALA A 104 9.95 -6.86 -12.63
CA ALA A 104 8.88 -6.20 -13.38
C ALA A 104 7.49 -6.70 -12.97
N ALA A 105 7.32 -8.00 -12.78
CA ALA A 105 6.06 -8.58 -12.30
C ALA A 105 5.68 -8.07 -10.89
N ALA A 106 6.65 -8.00 -9.97
CA ALA A 106 6.44 -7.46 -8.63
C ALA A 106 6.04 -5.98 -8.65
N VAL A 107 6.69 -5.17 -9.50
CA VAL A 107 6.36 -3.76 -9.65
C VAL A 107 5.02 -3.56 -10.37
N ALA A 108 4.74 -4.32 -11.42
CA ALA A 108 3.45 -4.30 -12.11
C ALA A 108 2.30 -4.64 -11.16
N HIS A 109 2.48 -5.65 -10.31
CA HIS A 109 1.51 -6.01 -9.27
C HIS A 109 1.30 -4.85 -8.28
N ALA A 110 2.37 -4.20 -7.84
CA ALA A 110 2.27 -3.04 -6.96
C ALA A 110 1.50 -1.88 -7.64
N VAL A 111 1.75 -1.61 -8.91
CA VAL A 111 1.03 -0.60 -9.71
C VAL A 111 -0.45 -0.98 -9.87
N GLY A 112 -0.75 -2.26 -10.09
CA GLY A 112 -2.12 -2.78 -10.18
C GLY A 112 -2.91 -2.58 -8.88
N ARG A 113 -2.32 -2.93 -7.75
CA ARG A 113 -2.93 -2.70 -6.42
C ARG A 113 -3.33 -1.24 -6.21
N ARG A 114 -2.57 -0.33 -6.76
CA ARG A 114 -2.82 1.08 -6.67
C ARG A 114 -3.95 1.56 -7.58
N ARG A 115 -4.12 0.99 -8.78
CA ARG A 115 -5.20 1.39 -9.71
C ARG A 115 -6.59 1.21 -9.08
N ALA A 116 -6.73 0.26 -8.14
CA ALA A 116 -7.94 0.05 -7.36
C ALA A 116 -8.27 1.22 -6.41
N ILE A 117 -7.25 2.00 -6.02
CA ILE A 117 -7.38 3.11 -5.08
C ILE A 117 -7.17 4.40 -5.88
N ARG A 118 -8.09 5.38 -5.78
CA ARG A 118 -7.97 6.66 -6.52
C ARG A 118 -6.63 7.35 -6.21
N PRO A 119 -5.68 7.43 -7.15
CA PRO A 119 -4.29 7.76 -6.85
C PRO A 119 -4.05 9.20 -6.40
N ARG A 120 -4.90 10.15 -6.83
CA ARG A 120 -4.71 11.58 -6.53
C ARG A 120 -4.94 11.97 -5.08
N LEU A 121 -5.74 11.18 -4.35
CA LEU A 121 -6.04 11.47 -2.94
C LEU A 121 -5.24 10.60 -1.97
N GLU A 122 -4.48 9.63 -2.47
CA GLU A 122 -3.80 8.63 -1.63
C GLU A 122 -2.82 9.28 -0.64
N LEU A 123 -1.97 10.19 -1.11
CA LEU A 123 -1.01 10.88 -0.24
C LEU A 123 -1.70 11.83 0.73
N ALA A 124 -2.74 12.53 0.29
CA ALA A 124 -3.51 13.41 1.16
C ALA A 124 -4.26 12.61 2.25
N VAL A 125 -4.87 11.48 1.89
CA VAL A 125 -5.51 10.56 2.85
C VAL A 125 -4.48 9.93 3.77
N LEU A 126 -3.33 9.51 3.25
CA LEU A 126 -2.24 8.96 4.05
C LEU A 126 -1.73 9.99 5.06
N ALA A 127 -1.50 11.23 4.64
CA ALA A 127 -1.08 12.33 5.50
C ALA A 127 -2.14 12.65 6.55
N ALA A 128 -3.41 12.80 6.14
CA ALA A 128 -4.53 13.08 7.04
C ALA A 128 -4.77 11.97 8.07
N THR A 129 -4.54 10.71 7.69
CA THR A 129 -4.74 9.56 8.58
C THR A 129 -3.50 9.22 9.41
N THR A 130 -2.34 9.82 9.13
CA THR A 130 -1.08 9.54 9.84
C THR A 130 -1.19 9.75 11.35
N PRO A 131 -1.76 10.86 11.88
CA PRO A 131 -1.93 11.04 13.33
C PRO A 131 -2.77 9.92 13.96
N TRP A 132 -3.87 9.54 13.29
CA TRP A 132 -4.73 8.45 13.74
C TRP A 132 -4.02 7.10 13.68
N ARG A 133 -3.26 6.84 12.63
CA ARG A 133 -2.45 5.61 12.50
C ARG A 133 -1.40 5.51 13.60
N LEU A 134 -0.79 6.63 14.01
CA LEU A 134 0.15 6.69 15.12
C LEU A 134 -0.55 6.33 16.44
N VAL A 135 -1.71 6.92 16.71
CA VAL A 135 -2.54 6.59 17.88
C VAL A 135 -2.87 5.10 17.91
N VAL A 136 -3.38 4.56 16.79
CA VAL A 136 -3.71 3.13 16.68
C VAL A 136 -2.47 2.24 16.82
N ALA A 137 -1.32 2.64 16.28
CA ALA A 137 -0.06 1.91 16.44
C ALA A 137 0.41 1.88 17.89
N THR A 138 0.28 3.00 18.62
CA THR A 138 0.57 3.09 20.05
C THR A 138 -0.34 2.15 20.85
N PHE A 139 -1.65 2.20 20.62
CA PHE A 139 -2.59 1.30 21.29
C PHE A 139 -2.33 -0.18 20.96
N ARG A 140 -1.98 -0.50 19.71
CA ARG A 140 -1.56 -1.86 19.33
C ARG A 140 -0.25 -2.27 19.99
N GLY A 141 0.70 -1.33 20.16
CA GLY A 141 1.95 -1.56 20.88
C GLY A 141 1.69 -1.87 22.35
N VAL A 142 0.86 -1.07 23.00
CA VAL A 142 0.40 -1.30 24.39
C VAL A 142 -0.33 -2.64 24.49
N GLY A 143 -1.28 -2.91 23.58
CA GLY A 143 -2.02 -4.19 23.56
C GLY A 143 -1.10 -5.42 23.39
N ARG A 144 -0.02 -5.30 22.61
CA ARG A 144 0.99 -6.38 22.50
C ARG A 144 1.83 -6.53 23.77
N ALA A 145 2.21 -5.43 24.40
CA ALA A 145 2.96 -5.45 25.67
C ALA A 145 2.16 -6.16 26.77
N PHE A 146 0.83 -6.03 26.75
CA PHE A 146 -0.08 -6.68 27.71
C PHE A 146 -0.74 -7.96 27.19
N ALA A 147 -0.31 -8.46 26.00
CA ALA A 147 -0.89 -9.67 25.37
C ALA A 147 -0.71 -10.96 26.21
N TRP A 148 0.22 -10.97 27.17
CA TRP A 148 0.45 -12.06 28.11
C TRP A 148 -0.64 -12.15 29.18
N LEU A 149 -1.43 -11.09 29.40
CA LEU A 149 -2.55 -11.11 30.33
C LEU A 149 -3.73 -11.91 29.74
N PRO A 150 -4.16 -13.00 30.39
CA PRO A 150 -5.21 -13.88 29.84
C PRO A 150 -6.54 -13.14 29.62
N PHE A 151 -6.82 -12.14 30.44
CA PHE A 151 -8.06 -11.35 30.35
C PHE A 151 -8.06 -10.35 29.17
N MET A 152 -6.92 -10.00 28.60
CA MET A 152 -6.85 -9.03 27.50
C MET A 152 -7.55 -9.55 26.23
N ARG A 153 -7.40 -10.82 25.92
CA ARG A 153 -8.11 -11.46 24.79
C ARG A 153 -9.62 -11.47 25.04
N LEU A 154 -10.03 -11.81 26.26
CA LEU A 154 -11.44 -11.82 26.65
C LEU A 154 -12.05 -10.41 26.58
N ALA A 155 -11.40 -9.41 27.16
CA ALA A 155 -11.82 -8.00 27.08
C ALA A 155 -11.95 -7.54 25.62
N TRP A 156 -11.00 -7.90 24.75
CA TRP A 156 -11.05 -7.56 23.35
C TRP A 156 -12.21 -8.24 22.62
N THR A 157 -12.52 -9.47 22.97
CA THR A 157 -13.66 -10.22 22.40
C THR A 157 -14.99 -9.64 22.87
N LEU A 158 -15.06 -9.29 24.17
CA LEU A 158 -16.28 -8.79 24.80
C LEU A 158 -16.52 -7.28 24.57
N ARG A 159 -15.61 -6.56 23.90
CA ARG A 159 -15.73 -5.10 23.70
C ARG A 159 -17.08 -4.68 23.08
N GLY A 160 -17.66 -5.53 22.22
CA GLY A 160 -18.98 -5.28 21.64
C GLY A 160 -20.09 -5.34 22.68
N VAL A 161 -20.07 -6.35 23.55
CA VAL A 161 -21.02 -6.49 24.63
C VAL A 161 -20.92 -5.32 25.62
N VAL A 162 -19.70 -4.98 26.02
CA VAL A 162 -19.41 -3.80 26.87
C VAL A 162 -19.93 -2.53 26.22
N GLY A 163 -19.73 -2.36 24.91
CA GLY A 163 -20.23 -1.21 24.16
C GLY A 163 -21.76 -1.10 24.21
N VAL A 164 -22.46 -2.21 24.00
CA VAL A 164 -23.92 -2.22 24.09
C VAL A 164 -24.38 -1.86 25.50
N ILE A 165 -23.77 -2.45 26.53
CA ILE A 165 -24.10 -2.13 27.95
C ILE A 165 -23.88 -0.65 28.22
N CYS A 166 -22.73 -0.09 27.81
CA CYS A 166 -22.44 1.34 27.98
C CYS A 166 -23.46 2.25 27.30
N ILE A 167 -23.90 1.89 26.09
CA ILE A 167 -24.95 2.65 25.38
C ILE A 167 -26.25 2.62 26.17
N VAL A 168 -26.71 1.42 26.56
CA VAL A 168 -27.97 1.25 27.29
C VAL A 168 -27.95 2.02 28.61
N GLN A 169 -26.87 1.90 29.38
CA GLN A 169 -26.72 2.64 30.65
C GLN A 169 -26.71 4.15 30.43
N SER A 170 -25.96 4.65 29.45
CA SER A 170 -25.90 6.08 29.15
C SER A 170 -27.27 6.65 28.74
N VAL A 171 -28.06 5.87 28.01
CA VAL A 171 -29.43 6.27 27.63
C VAL A 171 -30.33 6.26 28.86
N ALA A 172 -30.25 5.23 29.72
CA ALA A 172 -31.03 5.13 30.94
C ALA A 172 -30.74 6.26 31.93
N GLU A 173 -29.49 6.75 31.96
CA GLU A 173 -29.06 7.88 32.77
C GLU A 173 -29.39 9.27 32.17
N GLY A 174 -30.06 9.30 31.03
CA GLY A 174 -30.36 10.54 30.28
C GLY A 174 -29.14 11.18 29.62
N ARG A 175 -28.01 10.49 29.54
CA ARG A 175 -26.76 10.95 28.94
C ARG A 175 -26.50 10.25 27.60
N ALA A 176 -27.43 10.36 26.67
CA ALA A 176 -27.36 9.63 25.40
C ALA A 176 -26.10 9.95 24.56
N ALA A 177 -25.61 11.18 24.58
CA ALA A 177 -24.49 11.63 23.75
C ALA A 177 -23.17 10.83 23.97
N PRO A 178 -22.66 10.67 25.20
CA PRO A 178 -21.45 9.86 25.43
C PRO A 178 -21.66 8.37 25.11
N GLY A 179 -22.86 7.84 25.33
CA GLY A 179 -23.20 6.46 24.99
C GLY A 179 -23.13 6.22 23.47
N ILE A 180 -23.73 7.10 22.67
CA ILE A 180 -23.72 7.05 21.21
C ILE A 180 -22.27 7.19 20.70
N LEU A 181 -21.51 8.16 21.22
CA LEU A 181 -20.13 8.37 20.81
C LEU A 181 -19.26 7.12 21.10
N GLY A 182 -19.39 6.55 22.30
CA GLY A 182 -18.71 5.29 22.65
C GLY A 182 -19.10 4.13 21.71
N GLY A 183 -20.40 4.00 21.44
CA GLY A 183 -20.92 3.00 20.49
C GLY A 183 -20.36 3.15 19.08
N VAL A 184 -20.30 4.38 18.57
CA VAL A 184 -19.68 4.68 17.26
C VAL A 184 -18.21 4.28 17.25
N VAL A 185 -17.44 4.66 18.26
CA VAL A 185 -16.03 4.29 18.39
C VAL A 185 -15.85 2.77 18.37
N ILE A 186 -16.64 2.05 19.17
CA ILE A 186 -16.59 0.58 19.22
C ILE A 186 -17.02 -0.01 17.88
N GLY A 187 -18.10 0.48 17.26
CA GLY A 187 -18.54 0.06 15.93
C GLY A 187 -17.45 0.22 14.86
N LEU A 188 -16.74 1.34 14.87
CA LEU A 188 -15.62 1.58 13.97
C LEU A 188 -14.47 0.58 14.17
N THR A 189 -14.26 0.06 15.39
CA THR A 189 -13.23 -0.98 15.62
C THR A 189 -13.54 -2.32 14.91
N TYR A 190 -14.78 -2.55 14.52
CA TYR A 190 -15.19 -3.71 13.72
C TYR A 190 -15.28 -3.39 12.23
N LEU A 191 -15.89 -2.25 11.90
CA LEU A 191 -16.12 -1.85 10.51
C LEU A 191 -14.82 -1.56 9.76
N VAL A 192 -13.88 -0.85 10.39
CA VAL A 192 -12.62 -0.47 9.73
C VAL A 192 -11.80 -1.71 9.31
N PRO A 193 -11.56 -2.72 10.16
CA PRO A 193 -10.86 -3.93 9.73
C PRO A 193 -11.60 -4.71 8.65
N ALA A 194 -12.94 -4.78 8.73
CA ALA A 194 -13.76 -5.47 7.73
C ALA A 194 -13.68 -4.77 6.36
N ALA A 195 -13.82 -3.44 6.36
CA ALA A 195 -13.69 -2.63 5.14
C ALA A 195 -12.27 -2.73 4.55
N SER A 196 -11.23 -2.65 5.39
CA SER A 196 -9.85 -2.77 4.96
C SER A 196 -9.56 -4.11 4.28
N ARG A 197 -10.06 -5.21 4.84
CA ARG A 197 -9.91 -6.55 4.22
C ARG A 197 -10.57 -6.65 2.85
N ARG A 198 -11.78 -6.06 2.70
CA ARG A 198 -12.48 -6.04 1.40
C ARG A 198 -11.75 -5.21 0.36
N ILE A 199 -11.26 -4.03 0.75
CA ILE A 199 -10.48 -3.16 -0.14
C ILE A 199 -9.18 -3.86 -0.53
N GLU A 200 -8.50 -4.51 0.42
CA GLU A 200 -7.26 -5.23 0.19
C GLU A 200 -7.45 -6.42 -0.77
N ALA A 201 -8.48 -7.24 -0.56
CA ALA A 201 -8.81 -8.34 -1.44
C ALA A 201 -9.14 -7.86 -2.87
N ARG A 202 -9.91 -6.76 -3.00
CA ARG A 202 -10.24 -6.18 -4.29
C ARG A 202 -8.99 -5.62 -5.00
N SER A 203 -8.14 -4.88 -4.27
CA SER A 203 -6.91 -4.33 -4.82
C SER A 203 -5.92 -5.41 -5.24
N GLU A 204 -5.92 -6.55 -4.55
CA GLU A 204 -5.11 -7.71 -4.91
C GLU A 204 -5.60 -8.38 -6.20
N ALA A 205 -6.92 -8.55 -6.34
CA ALA A 205 -7.52 -9.10 -7.55
C ALA A 205 -7.26 -8.21 -8.79
N GLU A 206 -7.42 -6.88 -8.66
CA GLU A 206 -7.12 -5.93 -9.75
C GLU A 206 -5.63 -5.93 -10.11
N ALA A 207 -4.75 -6.09 -9.12
CA ALA A 207 -3.32 -6.20 -9.33
C ALA A 207 -2.94 -7.47 -10.11
N ASP A 208 -3.52 -8.60 -9.73
CA ASP A 208 -3.28 -9.87 -10.42
C ASP A 208 -3.80 -9.81 -11.86
N GLN A 209 -4.98 -9.21 -12.11
CA GLN A 209 -5.50 -8.99 -13.46
C GLN A 209 -4.57 -8.12 -14.31
N LEU A 210 -4.00 -7.05 -13.74
CA LEU A 210 -3.03 -6.23 -14.46
C LEU A 210 -1.79 -7.04 -14.86
N VAL A 211 -1.21 -7.78 -13.91
CA VAL A 211 -0.01 -8.59 -14.18
C VAL A 211 -0.28 -9.65 -15.24
N VAL A 212 -1.46 -10.26 -15.21
CA VAL A 212 -1.92 -11.22 -16.22
C VAL A 212 -2.06 -10.54 -17.59
N SER A 213 -2.69 -9.37 -17.66
CA SER A 213 -2.84 -8.62 -18.92
C SER A 213 -1.51 -8.17 -19.53
N LEU A 214 -0.46 -8.03 -18.70
CA LEU A 214 0.90 -7.75 -19.14
C LEU A 214 1.71 -9.01 -19.53
N GLY A 215 1.12 -10.20 -19.43
CA GLY A 215 1.80 -11.47 -19.71
C GLY A 215 2.87 -11.83 -18.66
N LEU A 216 2.76 -11.29 -17.45
CA LEU A 216 3.71 -11.54 -16.35
C LEU A 216 3.12 -12.45 -15.25
N GLY A 217 1.93 -13.03 -15.47
CA GLY A 217 1.21 -13.82 -14.47
C GLY A 217 2.01 -15.02 -13.97
N SER A 218 2.48 -15.88 -14.86
CA SER A 218 3.29 -17.06 -14.51
C SER A 218 4.61 -16.70 -13.84
N VAL A 219 5.22 -15.58 -14.25
CA VAL A 219 6.44 -15.05 -13.64
C VAL A 219 6.20 -14.63 -12.21
N LEU A 220 5.10 -13.90 -11.95
CA LEU A 220 4.70 -13.52 -10.58
C LEU A 220 4.39 -14.75 -9.73
N ALA A 221 3.66 -15.72 -10.26
CA ALA A 221 3.36 -16.98 -9.55
C ALA A 221 4.63 -17.71 -9.12
N GLY A 222 5.63 -17.81 -10.01
CA GLY A 222 6.94 -18.40 -9.70
C GLY A 222 7.68 -17.65 -8.60
N LEU A 223 7.69 -16.30 -8.65
CA LEU A 223 8.30 -15.45 -7.63
C LEU A 223 7.63 -15.65 -6.27
N LEU A 224 6.30 -15.61 -6.20
CA LEU A 224 5.55 -15.78 -4.96
C LEU A 224 5.76 -17.16 -4.32
N ARG A 225 5.79 -18.23 -5.14
CA ARG A 225 6.09 -19.58 -4.65
C ARG A 225 7.48 -19.69 -4.03
N ARG A 226 8.51 -19.15 -4.69
CA ARG A 226 9.89 -19.19 -4.19
C ARG A 226 10.05 -18.47 -2.86
N HIS A 227 9.26 -17.43 -2.63
CA HIS A 227 9.32 -16.65 -1.39
C HIS A 227 8.30 -17.08 -0.34
N GLY A 228 7.61 -18.20 -0.55
CA GLY A 228 6.69 -18.79 0.44
C GLY A 228 5.47 -17.91 0.75
N HIS A 229 5.06 -17.06 -0.20
CA HIS A 229 3.85 -16.28 -0.01
C HIS A 229 2.60 -17.17 -0.08
N PRO A 230 1.68 -17.07 0.90
CA PRO A 230 0.45 -17.85 0.85
C PRO A 230 -0.37 -17.46 -0.38
N MET A 231 -0.71 -18.45 -1.20
CA MET A 231 -1.55 -18.27 -2.38
C MET A 231 -2.74 -19.22 -2.31
N THR A 232 -3.92 -18.74 -2.69
CA THR A 232 -5.08 -19.61 -2.92
C THR A 232 -4.93 -20.32 -4.26
N LEU A 233 -5.53 -21.51 -4.40
CA LEU A 233 -5.55 -22.24 -5.67
C LEU A 233 -6.19 -21.42 -6.79
N GLU A 234 -7.24 -20.70 -6.49
CA GLU A 234 -7.93 -19.81 -7.42
C GLU A 234 -7.00 -18.71 -7.97
N ARG A 235 -6.22 -18.07 -7.08
CA ARG A 235 -5.23 -17.06 -7.46
C ARG A 235 -4.14 -17.66 -8.33
N LEU A 236 -3.69 -18.85 -8.00
CA LEU A 236 -2.67 -19.56 -8.76
C LEU A 236 -3.17 -19.88 -10.17
N GLN A 237 -4.39 -20.41 -10.29
CA GLN A 237 -5.02 -20.68 -11.58
C GLN A 237 -5.15 -19.40 -12.41
N LEU A 238 -5.59 -18.29 -11.81
CA LEU A 238 -5.69 -16.99 -12.48
C LEU A 238 -4.35 -16.57 -13.09
N LEU A 239 -3.28 -16.66 -12.30
CA LEU A 239 -1.94 -16.22 -12.72
C LEU A 239 -1.31 -17.13 -13.79
N GLU A 240 -1.62 -18.44 -13.77
CA GLU A 240 -1.02 -19.42 -14.68
C GLU A 240 -1.85 -19.71 -15.93
N THR A 241 -3.18 -19.60 -15.86
CA THR A 241 -4.09 -20.03 -16.94
C THR A 241 -4.35 -18.93 -17.97
N ALA A 242 -3.99 -17.67 -17.67
CA ALA A 242 -4.20 -16.62 -18.64
C ALA A 242 -3.35 -16.87 -19.89
N PRO A 243 -3.98 -16.96 -21.06
CA PRO A 243 -3.27 -17.16 -22.31
C PRO A 243 -2.29 -16.00 -22.47
N VAL A 244 -1.08 -16.35 -22.89
CA VAL A 244 -0.15 -15.37 -23.49
C VAL A 244 -0.77 -14.92 -24.79
N GLU A 245 -1.83 -14.13 -24.70
CA GLU A 245 -2.29 -13.37 -25.86
C GLU A 245 -1.13 -12.45 -26.22
N SER A 246 -0.51 -12.74 -27.35
CA SER A 246 0.58 -11.95 -27.88
C SER A 246 0.15 -10.48 -27.88
N VAL A 247 0.64 -9.76 -26.88
CA VAL A 247 0.53 -8.31 -26.86
C VAL A 247 1.15 -7.83 -28.13
N GLN A 248 0.31 -7.44 -29.07
CA GLN A 248 0.74 -6.74 -30.27
C GLN A 248 1.54 -5.53 -29.78
N GLN A 249 2.86 -5.65 -29.86
CA GLN A 249 3.77 -4.58 -29.49
C GLN A 249 3.30 -3.31 -30.18
N PRO A 250 2.87 -2.28 -29.46
CA PRO A 250 2.69 -0.96 -30.07
C PRO A 250 4.07 -0.58 -30.61
N ARG A 251 4.17 -0.49 -31.93
CA ARG A 251 5.41 -0.06 -32.60
C ARG A 251 5.84 1.26 -31.96
N PRO A 252 7.08 1.39 -31.46
CA PRO A 252 7.56 2.64 -30.90
C PRO A 252 7.44 3.71 -32.00
N ARG A 253 6.61 4.72 -31.77
CA ARG A 253 6.59 5.93 -32.59
C ARG A 253 7.85 6.70 -32.24
N LEU A 254 8.92 6.47 -32.99
CA LEU A 254 10.08 7.32 -33.00
C LEU A 254 9.66 8.70 -33.50
N HIS A 255 9.45 9.64 -32.59
CA HIS A 255 9.41 11.05 -32.93
C HIS A 255 10.84 11.49 -33.21
N LEU A 256 11.22 11.49 -34.50
CA LEU A 256 12.41 12.15 -34.96
C LEU A 256 12.20 13.67 -34.72
N VAL A 257 12.83 14.19 -33.66
CA VAL A 257 12.98 15.63 -33.48
C VAL A 257 13.99 16.07 -34.50
N HIS A 258 13.51 16.67 -35.60
CA HIS A 258 14.37 17.40 -36.52
C HIS A 258 14.80 18.69 -35.82
N GLY A 259 16.12 18.80 -35.52
CA GLY A 259 16.78 20.02 -35.14
C GLY A 259 16.94 20.98 -36.33
#